data_4b65150cebdfe5e905becbce9b943839
#
_entry.id   4b65150cebdfe5e905becbce9b943839
#
_cell.length_a   1.000
_cell.length_b   1.000
_cell.length_c   1.000
_cell.angle_alpha   90.00
_cell.angle_beta   90.00
_cell.angle_gamma   90.00
#
_symmetry.space_group_name_H-M   'P 1'
#
loop_
_entity.id
_entity.type
_entity.pdbx_description
1 polymer ?
#
loop_
_entity_poly.entity_id
_entity_poly.type
_entity_poly.pdbx_seq_one_letter_code
_entity_poly.pdbx_strand_id
1 'polypeptide(L)'
;MEEPEVPTEQLQEDIQRGAEAHGERWTLWVALSCAILASLAAVASMSAGHQANEAMMVQIESANQWSFFQSKSIKEAQLKTKMELLEALGKPLSENDKTKTTEYRQDKEKIQAEAEGLGKQAKHYLATHHLLARSVTLFQIAIAVGAISILTKRRAFWYVSLAFGVLGLLCLIQGGLLAVK
;
A
#
# COMPACT_ATOMS: atom_id res chain seq x y z
N MET A 1 -0.68 9.84 -9.71
CA MET A 1 -2.08 9.39 -9.63
C MET A 1 -2.66 10.13 -8.44
N GLU A 2 -3.43 11.20 -8.70
CA GLU A 2 -4.09 11.95 -7.62
C GLU A 2 -5.20 11.05 -7.06
N GLU A 3 -5.11 10.75 -5.76
CA GLU A 3 -6.23 10.12 -5.06
C GLU A 3 -7.43 11.08 -5.12
N PRO A 4 -8.64 10.58 -5.41
CA PRO A 4 -9.83 11.43 -5.39
C PRO A 4 -10.05 11.92 -3.96
N GLU A 5 -9.68 13.16 -3.69
CA GLU A 5 -10.01 13.83 -2.44
C GLU A 5 -11.53 13.97 -2.38
N VAL A 6 -12.16 13.15 -1.55
CA VAL A 6 -13.56 13.35 -1.19
C VAL A 6 -13.61 14.63 -0.37
N PRO A 7 -14.47 15.60 -0.69
CA PRO A 7 -14.55 16.88 0.03
C PRO A 7 -15.16 16.69 1.43
N THR A 8 -14.37 16.04 2.30
CA THR A 8 -14.76 15.76 3.71
C THR A 8 -14.87 17.05 4.53
N GLU A 9 -14.13 18.10 4.16
CA GLU A 9 -14.18 19.40 4.84
C GLU A 9 -15.52 20.09 4.65
N GLN A 10 -16.06 20.11 3.42
CA GLN A 10 -17.38 20.69 3.16
C GLN A 10 -18.47 19.94 3.90
N LEU A 11 -18.39 18.60 3.94
CA LEU A 11 -19.33 17.78 4.67
C LEU A 11 -19.29 18.03 6.18
N GLN A 12 -18.10 18.28 6.74
CA GLN A 12 -17.91 18.64 8.15
C GLN A 12 -18.52 20.01 8.47
N GLU A 13 -18.31 21.01 7.62
CA GLU A 13 -18.90 22.33 7.80
C GLU A 13 -20.44 22.26 7.78
N ASP A 14 -21.02 21.51 6.86
CA ASP A 14 -22.49 21.35 6.76
C ASP A 14 -23.05 20.60 7.99
N ILE A 15 -22.33 19.62 8.54
CA ILE A 15 -22.68 18.94 9.79
C ILE A 15 -22.67 19.93 10.96
N GLN A 16 -21.63 20.77 11.08
CA GLN A 16 -21.53 21.77 12.15
C GLN A 16 -22.63 22.82 12.06
N ARG A 17 -22.86 23.38 10.87
CA ARG A 17 -23.96 24.35 10.63
C ARG A 17 -25.35 23.75 10.95
N GLY A 18 -25.56 22.48 10.56
CA GLY A 18 -26.81 21.76 10.87
C GLY A 18 -26.99 21.51 12.37
N ALA A 19 -25.91 21.21 13.09
CA ALA A 19 -25.93 21.01 14.54
C ALA A 19 -26.22 22.31 15.30
N GLU A 20 -25.66 23.46 14.88
CA GLU A 20 -25.90 24.79 15.49
C GLU A 20 -27.31 25.30 15.24
N ALA A 21 -27.86 25.08 14.05
CA ALA A 21 -29.18 25.57 13.66
C ALA A 21 -30.37 24.88 14.39
N HIS A 22 -30.17 23.70 15.00
CA HIS A 22 -31.26 22.90 15.56
C HIS A 22 -31.25 22.77 17.08
N GLY A 23 -30.23 23.28 17.81
CA GLY A 23 -30.19 23.39 19.29
C GLY A 23 -30.41 22.09 20.09
N GLU A 24 -30.51 20.94 19.45
CA GLU A 24 -30.73 19.66 20.12
C GLU A 24 -29.37 19.04 20.55
N ARG A 25 -29.22 18.75 21.82
CA ARG A 25 -27.96 18.20 22.39
C ARG A 25 -27.43 16.97 21.68
N TRP A 26 -28.28 16.14 21.07
CA TRP A 26 -27.86 14.93 20.38
C TRP A 26 -27.19 15.23 19.01
N THR A 27 -27.56 16.31 18.33
CA THR A 27 -26.91 16.72 17.06
C THR A 27 -25.47 17.14 17.28
N LEU A 28 -25.17 17.75 18.44
CA LEU A 28 -23.81 18.04 18.88
C LEU A 28 -22.97 16.77 19.05
N TRP A 29 -23.56 15.70 19.60
CA TRP A 29 -22.88 14.41 19.72
C TRP A 29 -22.60 13.78 18.35
N VAL A 30 -23.51 13.91 17.40
CA VAL A 30 -23.27 13.45 16.02
C VAL A 30 -22.15 14.24 15.38
N ALA A 31 -22.16 15.57 15.48
CA ALA A 31 -21.11 16.44 14.94
C ALA A 31 -19.72 16.10 15.54
N LEU A 32 -19.67 15.94 16.89
CA LEU A 32 -18.43 15.57 17.56
C LEU A 32 -17.90 14.20 17.13
N SER A 33 -18.81 13.20 17.02
CA SER A 33 -18.40 11.87 16.55
C SER A 33 -17.90 11.89 15.10
N CYS A 34 -18.53 12.66 14.22
CA CYS A 34 -18.06 12.85 12.84
C CYS A 34 -16.70 13.55 12.77
N ALA A 35 -16.45 14.56 13.62
CA ALA A 35 -15.15 15.23 13.69
C ALA A 35 -14.03 14.27 14.14
N ILE A 36 -14.30 13.42 15.13
CA ILE A 36 -13.35 12.37 15.57
C ILE A 36 -13.09 11.38 14.42
N LEU A 37 -14.15 10.89 13.77
CA LEU A 37 -14.01 9.95 12.64
C LEU A 37 -13.22 10.54 11.48
N ALA A 38 -13.38 11.84 11.20
CA ALA A 38 -12.63 12.53 10.17
C ALA A 38 -11.15 12.66 10.52
N SER A 39 -10.82 12.95 11.79
CA SER A 39 -9.44 12.98 12.26
C SER A 39 -8.78 11.59 12.14
N LEU A 40 -9.51 10.53 12.50
CA LEU A 40 -9.05 9.16 12.34
C LEU A 40 -8.87 8.78 10.86
N ALA A 41 -9.79 9.21 9.98
CA ALA A 41 -9.68 9.02 8.53
C ALA A 41 -8.44 9.70 7.96
N ALA A 42 -8.11 10.93 8.40
CA ALA A 42 -6.92 11.65 7.98
C ALA A 42 -5.63 10.91 8.37
N VAL A 43 -5.54 10.43 9.62
CA VAL A 43 -4.40 9.64 10.10
C VAL A 43 -4.27 8.33 9.32
N ALA A 44 -5.39 7.63 9.08
CA ALA A 44 -5.41 6.39 8.32
C ALA A 44 -4.97 6.61 6.85
N SER A 45 -5.43 7.71 6.22
CA SER A 45 -5.08 8.08 4.84
C SER A 45 -3.58 8.37 4.72
N MET A 46 -3.03 9.19 5.63
CA MET A 46 -1.61 9.48 5.67
C MET A 46 -0.77 8.19 5.82
N SER A 47 -1.18 7.30 6.72
CA SER A 47 -0.49 6.03 6.93
C SER A 47 -0.61 5.11 5.72
N ALA A 48 -1.79 5.05 5.07
CA ALA A 48 -2.01 4.28 3.84
C ALA A 48 -1.12 4.79 2.70
N GLY A 49 -1.03 6.12 2.51
CA GLY A 49 -0.17 6.74 1.52
C GLY A 49 1.31 6.41 1.74
N HIS A 50 1.78 6.45 2.99
CA HIS A 50 3.15 6.06 3.32
C HIS A 50 3.43 4.61 2.92
N GLN A 51 2.55 3.67 3.28
CA GLN A 51 2.70 2.25 2.92
C GLN A 51 2.67 2.02 1.40
N ALA A 52 1.85 2.76 0.65
CA ALA A 52 1.82 2.70 -0.81
C ALA A 52 3.14 3.15 -1.42
N ASN A 53 3.72 4.24 -0.91
CA ASN A 53 5.01 4.76 -1.37
C ASN A 53 6.15 3.76 -1.09
N GLU A 54 6.20 3.18 0.12
CA GLU A 54 7.18 2.14 0.46
C GLU A 54 7.04 0.91 -0.45
N ALA A 55 5.80 0.45 -0.69
CA ALA A 55 5.54 -0.66 -1.60
C ALA A 55 6.08 -0.36 -3.01
N MET A 56 5.87 0.85 -3.50
CA MET A 56 6.34 1.28 -4.83
C MET A 56 7.87 1.34 -4.89
N MET A 57 8.52 1.93 -3.89
CA MET A 57 9.98 2.03 -3.84
C MET A 57 10.64 0.65 -3.83
N VAL A 58 10.18 -0.25 -2.97
CA VAL A 58 10.71 -1.62 -2.87
C VAL A 58 10.39 -2.44 -4.12
N GLN A 59 9.24 -2.21 -4.76
CA GLN A 59 8.90 -2.86 -6.02
C GLN A 59 9.81 -2.42 -7.17
N ILE A 60 10.18 -1.13 -7.23
CA ILE A 60 11.15 -0.60 -8.21
C ILE A 60 12.52 -1.24 -7.97
N GLU A 61 12.96 -1.35 -6.72
CA GLU A 61 14.22 -1.98 -6.39
C GLU A 61 14.25 -3.47 -6.76
N SER A 62 13.16 -4.20 -6.48
CA SER A 62 13.00 -5.59 -6.95
C SER A 62 13.09 -5.68 -8.47
N ALA A 63 12.44 -4.78 -9.22
CA ALA A 63 12.51 -4.75 -10.68
C ALA A 63 13.93 -4.45 -11.20
N ASN A 64 14.68 -3.59 -10.52
CA ASN A 64 16.08 -3.31 -10.82
C ASN A 64 16.96 -4.56 -10.62
N GLN A 65 16.74 -5.30 -9.53
CA GLN A 65 17.46 -6.57 -9.30
C GLN A 65 17.13 -7.62 -10.37
N TRP A 66 15.87 -7.71 -10.79
CA TRP A 66 15.48 -8.56 -11.93
C TRP A 66 16.16 -8.16 -13.24
N SER A 67 16.32 -6.87 -13.50
CA SER A 67 17.06 -6.36 -14.67
C SER A 67 18.55 -6.72 -14.58
N PHE A 68 19.12 -6.69 -13.38
CA PHE A 68 20.49 -7.12 -13.13
C PHE A 68 20.65 -8.63 -13.38
N PHE A 69 19.70 -9.44 -12.88
CA PHE A 69 19.64 -10.88 -13.16
C PHE A 69 19.61 -11.17 -14.67
N GLN A 70 18.75 -10.46 -15.42
CA GLN A 70 18.68 -10.60 -16.89
C GLN A 70 20.01 -10.25 -17.56
N SER A 71 20.66 -9.16 -17.14
CA SER A 71 21.98 -8.76 -17.66
C SER A 71 23.04 -9.85 -17.44
N LYS A 72 23.10 -10.44 -16.25
CA LYS A 72 24.01 -11.55 -15.93
C LYS A 72 23.67 -12.81 -16.71
N SER A 73 22.37 -13.09 -16.92
CA SER A 73 21.89 -14.23 -17.71
C SER A 73 22.31 -14.11 -19.18
N ILE A 74 22.20 -12.93 -19.76
CA ILE A 74 22.65 -12.67 -21.14
C ILE A 74 24.16 -12.86 -21.25
N LYS A 75 24.95 -12.33 -20.31
CA LYS A 75 26.42 -12.49 -20.30
C LYS A 75 26.84 -13.95 -20.16
N GLU A 76 26.17 -14.71 -19.28
CA GLU A 76 26.41 -16.15 -19.14
C GLU A 76 26.09 -16.89 -20.44
N ALA A 77 24.94 -16.61 -21.07
CA ALA A 77 24.54 -17.22 -22.34
C ALA A 77 25.54 -16.91 -23.47
N GLN A 78 26.00 -15.65 -23.57
CA GLN A 78 27.01 -15.26 -24.56
C GLN A 78 28.33 -16.01 -24.38
N LEU A 79 28.80 -16.14 -23.13
CA LEU A 79 30.01 -16.90 -22.85
C LEU A 79 29.85 -18.39 -23.17
N LYS A 80 28.70 -18.96 -22.85
CA LYS A 80 28.37 -20.35 -23.15
C LYS A 80 28.35 -20.61 -24.66
N THR A 81 27.68 -19.76 -25.44
CA THR A 81 27.67 -19.83 -26.91
C THR A 81 29.08 -19.68 -27.49
N LYS A 82 29.89 -18.75 -26.95
CA LYS A 82 31.30 -18.59 -27.34
C LYS A 82 32.09 -19.88 -27.10
N MET A 83 31.93 -20.50 -25.94
CA MET A 83 32.64 -21.74 -25.58
C MET A 83 32.23 -22.90 -26.50
N GLU A 84 30.93 -23.08 -26.75
CA GLU A 84 30.40 -24.08 -27.68
C GLU A 84 30.92 -23.88 -29.11
N LEU A 85 31.03 -22.64 -29.57
CA LEU A 85 31.61 -22.33 -30.88
C LEU A 85 33.08 -22.63 -30.97
N LEU A 86 33.86 -22.31 -29.92
CA LEU A 86 35.30 -22.62 -29.87
C LEU A 86 35.54 -24.14 -29.86
N GLU A 87 34.73 -24.89 -29.11
CA GLU A 87 34.77 -26.35 -29.07
C GLU A 87 34.47 -26.95 -30.45
N ALA A 88 33.41 -26.46 -31.13
CA ALA A 88 33.07 -26.90 -32.50
C ALA A 88 34.20 -26.61 -33.52
N LEU A 89 34.99 -25.55 -33.30
CA LEU A 89 36.13 -25.19 -34.13
C LEU A 89 37.42 -25.88 -33.74
N GLY A 90 37.40 -26.78 -32.75
CA GLY A 90 38.61 -27.47 -32.23
C GLY A 90 39.60 -26.53 -31.56
N LYS A 91 39.20 -25.35 -31.08
CA LYS A 91 40.02 -24.37 -30.42
C LYS A 91 40.00 -24.56 -28.89
N PRO A 92 41.13 -24.27 -28.20
CA PRO A 92 41.20 -24.42 -26.75
C PRO A 92 40.22 -23.42 -26.04
N LEU A 93 39.53 -23.92 -25.03
CA LEU A 93 38.69 -23.11 -24.17
C LEU A 93 39.52 -22.31 -23.17
N SER A 94 39.17 -21.06 -22.96
CA SER A 94 39.83 -20.22 -21.96
C SER A 94 39.31 -20.58 -20.55
N GLU A 95 40.26 -20.86 -19.62
CA GLU A 95 39.92 -21.09 -18.19
C GLU A 95 39.25 -19.87 -17.59
N ASN A 96 39.57 -18.66 -18.03
CA ASN A 96 38.92 -17.43 -17.60
C ASN A 96 37.42 -17.41 -17.99
N ASP A 97 37.05 -17.92 -19.18
CA ASP A 97 35.65 -17.97 -19.61
C ASP A 97 34.82 -18.98 -18.76
N LYS A 98 35.43 -20.10 -18.37
CA LYS A 98 34.84 -21.10 -17.47
C LYS A 98 34.61 -20.50 -16.08
N THR A 99 35.61 -19.83 -15.52
CA THR A 99 35.53 -19.17 -14.22
C THR A 99 34.45 -18.10 -14.21
N LYS A 100 34.41 -17.22 -15.22
CA LYS A 100 33.39 -16.20 -15.35
C LYS A 100 31.96 -16.75 -15.50
N THR A 101 31.81 -17.87 -16.19
CA THR A 101 30.48 -18.52 -16.29
C THR A 101 29.98 -18.99 -14.92
N THR A 102 30.89 -19.54 -14.11
CA THR A 102 30.56 -19.97 -12.74
C THR A 102 30.24 -18.76 -11.84
N GLU A 103 31.04 -17.69 -11.94
CA GLU A 103 30.80 -16.45 -11.21
C GLU A 103 29.41 -15.86 -11.57
N TYR A 104 29.08 -15.78 -12.87
CA TYR A 104 27.77 -15.25 -13.28
C TYR A 104 26.60 -16.10 -12.78
N ARG A 105 26.76 -17.42 -12.68
CA ARG A 105 25.75 -18.30 -12.11
C ARG A 105 25.54 -18.02 -10.62
N GLN A 106 26.63 -17.93 -9.86
CA GLN A 106 26.54 -17.61 -8.43
C GLN A 106 25.96 -16.22 -8.16
N ASP A 107 26.36 -15.22 -8.96
CA ASP A 107 25.79 -13.89 -8.88
C ASP A 107 24.29 -13.89 -9.13
N LYS A 108 23.84 -14.63 -10.16
CA LYS A 108 22.43 -14.76 -10.49
C LYS A 108 21.59 -15.35 -9.34
N GLU A 109 22.11 -16.38 -8.69
CA GLU A 109 21.41 -16.99 -7.54
C GLU A 109 21.23 -16.00 -6.40
N LYS A 110 22.26 -15.20 -6.10
CA LYS A 110 22.19 -14.13 -5.08
C LYS A 110 21.20 -13.04 -5.47
N ILE A 111 21.31 -12.53 -6.70
CA ILE A 111 20.45 -11.46 -7.22
C ILE A 111 19.00 -11.91 -7.25
N GLN A 112 18.72 -13.15 -7.65
CA GLN A 112 17.39 -13.72 -7.66
C GLN A 112 16.78 -13.77 -6.25
N ALA A 113 17.55 -14.27 -5.27
CA ALA A 113 17.09 -14.35 -3.89
C ALA A 113 16.78 -12.95 -3.32
N GLU A 114 17.59 -11.95 -3.65
CA GLU A 114 17.39 -10.57 -3.25
C GLU A 114 16.15 -9.98 -3.92
N ALA A 115 15.99 -10.14 -5.24
CA ALA A 115 14.82 -9.67 -5.98
C ALA A 115 13.52 -10.27 -5.47
N GLU A 116 13.51 -11.59 -5.19
CA GLU A 116 12.35 -12.27 -4.61
C GLU A 116 12.05 -11.78 -3.18
N GLY A 117 13.08 -11.53 -2.38
CA GLY A 117 12.97 -10.97 -1.03
C GLY A 117 12.29 -9.59 -1.05
N LEU A 118 12.80 -8.68 -1.90
CA LEU A 118 12.23 -7.36 -2.13
C LEU A 118 10.78 -7.45 -2.63
N GLY A 119 10.49 -8.35 -3.58
CA GLY A 119 9.14 -8.55 -4.08
C GLY A 119 8.14 -9.02 -3.01
N LYS A 120 8.59 -9.84 -2.04
CA LYS A 120 7.75 -10.22 -0.88
C LYS A 120 7.52 -9.04 0.06
N GLN A 121 8.54 -8.23 0.29
CA GLN A 121 8.45 -7.02 1.12
C GLN A 121 7.49 -6.00 0.51
N ALA A 122 7.57 -5.75 -0.80
CA ALA A 122 6.64 -4.86 -1.50
C ALA A 122 5.19 -5.33 -1.37
N LYS A 123 4.93 -6.64 -1.49
CA LYS A 123 3.60 -7.23 -1.28
C LYS A 123 3.09 -7.05 0.16
N HIS A 124 3.98 -7.12 1.15
CA HIS A 124 3.63 -6.87 2.55
C HIS A 124 3.17 -5.43 2.76
N TYR A 125 3.93 -4.44 2.27
CA TYR A 125 3.54 -3.03 2.32
C TYR A 125 2.22 -2.77 1.60
N LEU A 126 2.01 -3.38 0.44
CA LEU A 126 0.76 -3.25 -0.32
C LEU A 126 -0.44 -3.85 0.44
N ALA A 127 -0.27 -4.99 1.11
CA ALA A 127 -1.31 -5.59 1.94
C ALA A 127 -1.68 -4.68 3.12
N THR A 128 -0.69 -4.06 3.77
CA THR A 128 -0.87 -3.08 4.84
C THR A 128 -1.61 -1.83 4.32
N HIS A 129 -1.19 -1.30 3.16
CA HIS A 129 -1.89 -0.20 2.49
C HIS A 129 -3.38 -0.52 2.29
N HIS A 130 -3.72 -1.69 1.76
CA HIS A 130 -5.10 -2.08 1.52
C HIS A 130 -5.96 -2.14 2.78
N LEU A 131 -5.41 -2.58 3.91
CA LEU A 131 -6.12 -2.58 5.19
C LEU A 131 -6.38 -1.15 5.69
N LEU A 132 -5.38 -0.29 5.62
CA LEU A 132 -5.50 1.11 6.01
C LEU A 132 -6.47 1.87 5.09
N ALA A 133 -6.41 1.65 3.78
CA ALA A 133 -7.33 2.25 2.81
C ALA A 133 -8.80 1.83 3.06
N ARG A 134 -9.03 0.57 3.44
CA ARG A 134 -10.37 0.10 3.86
C ARG A 134 -10.87 0.84 5.10
N SER A 135 -9.99 1.12 6.08
CA SER A 135 -10.40 1.88 7.26
C SER A 135 -10.81 3.30 6.89
N VAL A 136 -10.10 3.97 5.98
CA VAL A 136 -10.46 5.30 5.45
C VAL A 136 -11.85 5.27 4.84
N THR A 137 -12.12 4.31 3.95
CA THR A 137 -13.43 4.16 3.30
C THR A 137 -14.56 3.96 4.32
N LEU A 138 -14.34 3.13 5.35
CA LEU A 138 -15.32 2.90 6.40
C LEU A 138 -15.61 4.17 7.22
N PHE A 139 -14.58 4.94 7.55
CA PHE A 139 -14.75 6.24 8.23
C PHE A 139 -15.51 7.25 7.36
N GLN A 140 -15.23 7.34 6.07
CA GLN A 140 -15.94 8.22 5.14
C GLN A 140 -17.42 7.84 5.03
N ILE A 141 -17.75 6.55 4.93
CA ILE A 141 -19.14 6.06 4.97
C ILE A 141 -19.80 6.44 6.30
N ALA A 142 -19.10 6.25 7.41
CA ALA A 142 -19.61 6.60 8.73
C ALA A 142 -19.96 8.09 8.83
N ILE A 143 -19.09 8.97 8.34
CA ILE A 143 -19.31 10.43 8.33
C ILE A 143 -20.51 10.77 7.45
N ALA A 144 -20.62 10.21 6.24
CA ALA A 144 -21.74 10.45 5.35
C ALA A 144 -23.09 10.02 5.97
N VAL A 145 -23.13 8.84 6.60
CA VAL A 145 -24.34 8.36 7.31
C VAL A 145 -24.65 9.23 8.53
N GLY A 146 -23.62 9.73 9.24
CA GLY A 146 -23.76 10.69 10.33
C GLY A 146 -24.42 12.00 9.86
N ALA A 147 -24.00 12.54 8.70
CA ALA A 147 -24.63 13.71 8.09
C ALA A 147 -26.12 13.47 7.76
N ILE A 148 -26.45 12.32 7.18
CA ILE A 148 -27.84 11.92 6.89
C ILE A 148 -28.65 11.86 8.18
N SER A 149 -28.07 11.43 9.30
CA SER A 149 -28.73 11.40 10.61
C SER A 149 -29.22 12.79 11.04
N ILE A 150 -28.39 13.82 10.85
CA ILE A 150 -28.75 15.22 11.18
C ILE A 150 -29.84 15.71 10.25
N LEU A 151 -29.70 15.52 8.93
CA LEU A 151 -30.66 15.99 7.93
C LEU A 151 -32.05 15.35 8.10
N THR A 152 -32.10 14.06 8.40
CA THR A 152 -33.36 13.32 8.57
C THR A 152 -33.93 13.39 9.98
N LYS A 153 -33.18 13.94 10.94
CA LYS A 153 -33.52 13.97 12.38
C LYS A 153 -33.77 12.57 12.96
N ARG A 154 -33.19 11.52 12.37
CA ARG A 154 -33.37 10.13 12.82
C ARG A 154 -32.12 9.58 13.46
N ARG A 155 -32.15 9.32 14.76
CA ARG A 155 -31.05 8.77 15.57
C ARG A 155 -30.59 7.37 15.09
N ALA A 156 -31.46 6.63 14.38
CA ALA A 156 -31.10 5.31 13.85
C ALA A 156 -29.87 5.37 12.91
N PHE A 157 -29.79 6.39 12.05
CA PHE A 157 -28.64 6.58 11.17
C PHE A 157 -27.34 6.88 11.95
N TRP A 158 -27.44 7.59 13.08
CA TRP A 158 -26.26 7.83 13.93
C TRP A 158 -25.69 6.52 14.49
N TYR A 159 -26.54 5.60 14.96
CA TYR A 159 -26.06 4.29 15.42
C TYR A 159 -25.41 3.49 14.30
N VAL A 160 -25.95 3.55 13.07
CA VAL A 160 -25.34 2.93 11.89
C VAL A 160 -23.99 3.58 11.59
N SER A 161 -23.86 4.90 11.65
CA SER A 161 -22.61 5.63 11.51
C SER A 161 -21.56 5.16 12.52
N LEU A 162 -21.93 5.04 13.80
CA LEU A 162 -21.02 4.55 14.84
C LEU A 162 -20.58 3.10 14.59
N ALA A 163 -21.46 2.23 14.08
CA ALA A 163 -21.09 0.86 13.72
C ALA A 163 -20.02 0.82 12.62
N PHE A 164 -20.18 1.62 11.55
CA PHE A 164 -19.14 1.76 10.52
C PHE A 164 -17.85 2.37 11.08
N GLY A 165 -17.95 3.34 12.00
CA GLY A 165 -16.80 3.92 12.68
C GLY A 165 -16.01 2.88 13.49
N VAL A 166 -16.68 1.99 14.22
CA VAL A 166 -16.03 0.89 14.97
C VAL A 166 -15.35 -0.08 14.02
N LEU A 167 -16.01 -0.46 12.91
CA LEU A 167 -15.40 -1.33 11.90
C LEU A 167 -14.15 -0.68 11.28
N GLY A 168 -14.21 0.61 10.98
CA GLY A 168 -13.06 1.38 10.50
C GLY A 168 -11.90 1.38 11.50
N LEU A 169 -12.21 1.56 12.79
CA LEU A 169 -11.21 1.54 13.85
C LEU A 169 -10.53 0.17 13.98
N LEU A 170 -11.29 -0.92 13.88
CA LEU A 170 -10.73 -2.28 13.88
C LEU A 170 -9.77 -2.49 12.70
N CYS A 171 -10.15 -2.06 11.50
CA CYS A 171 -9.28 -2.12 10.33
C CYS A 171 -8.01 -1.26 10.50
N LEU A 172 -8.14 -0.07 11.10
CA LEU A 172 -7.00 0.81 11.38
C LEU A 172 -6.01 0.17 12.34
N ILE A 173 -6.50 -0.43 13.44
CA ILE A 173 -5.67 -1.14 14.41
C ILE A 173 -4.97 -2.33 13.75
N GLN A 174 -5.69 -3.14 12.98
CA GLN A 174 -5.09 -4.28 12.27
C GLN A 174 -4.01 -3.83 11.28
N GLY A 175 -4.28 -2.78 10.49
CA GLY A 175 -3.31 -2.21 9.55
C GLY A 175 -2.09 -1.64 10.27
N GLY A 176 -2.28 -0.94 11.39
CA GLY A 176 -1.18 -0.43 12.22
C GLY A 176 -0.31 -1.53 12.81
N LEU A 177 -0.92 -2.61 13.32
CA LEU A 177 -0.19 -3.78 13.84
C LEU A 177 0.60 -4.50 12.74
N LEU A 178 0.08 -4.54 11.52
CA LEU A 178 0.77 -5.14 10.37
C LEU A 178 1.94 -4.27 9.90
N ALA A 179 1.83 -2.95 10.00
CA ALA A 179 2.88 -2.02 9.63
C ALA A 179 4.12 -2.07 10.56
N VAL A 180 3.97 -2.56 11.79
CA VAL A 180 5.06 -2.65 12.79
C VAL A 180 5.79 -3.99 12.72
N LYS A 181 5.23 -5.00 12.03
CA LYS A 181 5.86 -6.31 11.83
C LYS A 181 6.75 -6.36 10.60
#